data_242d718ad96d96ec0a1d1cc612ed8061
#
_entry.id   242d718ad96d96ec0a1d1cc612ed8061
#
_cell.length_a   1.000
_cell.length_b   1.000
_cell.length_c   1.000
_cell.angle_alpha   90.00
_cell.angle_beta   90.00
_cell.angle_gamma   90.00
#
_symmetry.space_group_name_H-M   'P 1'
#
loop_
_entity.id
_entity.type
_entity.pdbx_description
1 polymer ?
#
loop_
_entity_poly.entity_id
_entity_poly.type
_entity_poly.pdbx_seq_one_letter_code
_entity_poly.pdbx_strand_id
1 'polypeptide(L)'
;MSTDQLTAHPPGKWCAAEVLEHLYLTYTGTIKGFDRVAEAGKSLATTQTWAQRVRTFIVVGLGHLPSGREAPPVARPRGIPPEKVRAEIGPKLAEMDDIIRRCEERLGSRRNLLDHPILGPLTAAQWRKFHFVHGLHHVKQLRRLRETSTHPIPAETQLR
;
A
#
# COMPACT_ATOMS: atom_id res chain seq x y z
N MET A 1 12.11 -8.31 -13.96
CA MET A 1 10.98 -8.61 -14.87
C MET A 1 11.12 -7.73 -16.10
N SER A 2 10.95 -8.29 -17.30
CA SER A 2 10.81 -7.53 -18.55
C SER A 2 9.48 -6.78 -18.59
N THR A 3 9.29 -5.87 -19.56
CA THR A 3 8.00 -5.17 -19.73
C THR A 3 6.86 -6.14 -19.96
N ASP A 4 7.06 -7.16 -20.79
CA ASP A 4 6.05 -8.19 -21.05
C ASP A 4 5.67 -8.98 -19.78
N GLN A 5 6.66 -9.32 -18.95
CA GLN A 5 6.41 -9.98 -17.65
C GLN A 5 5.68 -9.08 -16.65
N LEU A 6 5.90 -7.76 -16.71
CA LEU A 6 5.21 -6.80 -15.86
C LEU A 6 3.73 -6.66 -16.23
N THR A 7 3.41 -6.73 -17.51
CA THR A 7 2.07 -6.51 -18.05
C THR A 7 1.27 -7.78 -18.29
N ALA A 8 1.88 -8.96 -18.13
CA ALA A 8 1.20 -10.25 -18.25
C ALA A 8 0.13 -10.41 -17.16
N HIS A 9 -1.13 -10.52 -17.55
CA HIS A 9 -2.27 -10.67 -16.65
C HIS A 9 -2.55 -12.15 -16.32
N PRO A 10 -2.48 -12.55 -15.05
CA PRO A 10 -3.08 -13.80 -14.61
C PRO A 10 -4.62 -13.69 -14.70
N PRO A 11 -5.35 -14.78 -14.98
CA PRO A 11 -6.80 -14.76 -15.07
C PRO A 11 -7.46 -14.15 -13.84
N GLY A 12 -8.24 -13.06 -14.02
CA GLY A 12 -9.00 -12.38 -12.97
C GLY A 12 -8.17 -11.70 -11.87
N LYS A 13 -6.87 -11.46 -12.09
CA LYS A 13 -5.97 -10.85 -11.09
C LYS A 13 -5.15 -9.72 -11.71
N TRP A 14 -4.67 -8.83 -10.87
CA TRP A 14 -3.73 -7.79 -11.28
C TRP A 14 -2.42 -8.37 -11.78
N CYS A 15 -1.88 -7.77 -12.84
CA CYS A 15 -0.50 -7.99 -13.28
C CYS A 15 0.49 -7.29 -12.33
N ALA A 16 1.77 -7.54 -12.53
CA ALA A 16 2.81 -6.96 -11.68
C ALA A 16 2.87 -5.41 -11.78
N ALA A 17 2.63 -4.86 -12.96
CA ALA A 17 2.57 -3.41 -13.16
C ALA A 17 1.44 -2.76 -12.35
N GLU A 18 0.26 -3.38 -12.33
CA GLU A 18 -0.89 -2.91 -11.55
C GLU A 18 -0.64 -3.00 -10.04
N VAL A 19 0.03 -4.04 -9.56
CA VAL A 19 0.44 -4.15 -8.15
C VAL A 19 1.42 -3.04 -7.76
N LEU A 20 2.40 -2.73 -8.61
CA LEU A 20 3.33 -1.63 -8.39
C LEU A 20 2.62 -0.26 -8.42
N GLU A 21 1.71 -0.06 -9.36
CA GLU A 21 0.89 1.15 -9.45
C GLU A 21 0.03 1.34 -8.20
N HIS A 22 -0.59 0.26 -7.69
CA HIS A 22 -1.34 0.30 -6.45
C HIS A 22 -0.50 0.78 -5.26
N LEU A 23 0.71 0.26 -5.10
CA LEU A 23 1.64 0.71 -4.07
C LEU A 23 2.02 2.19 -4.24
N TYR A 24 2.36 2.60 -5.47
CA TYR A 24 2.69 3.99 -5.80
C TYR A 24 1.55 4.95 -5.45
N LEU A 25 0.31 4.59 -5.81
CA LEU A 25 -0.89 5.38 -5.49
C LEU A 25 -1.14 5.44 -3.98
N THR A 26 -0.89 4.35 -3.27
CA THR A 26 -1.03 4.28 -1.81
C THR A 26 -0.02 5.21 -1.12
N TYR A 27 1.25 5.21 -1.54
CA TYR A 27 2.27 6.13 -1.01
C TYR A 27 1.93 7.58 -1.32
N THR A 28 1.55 7.88 -2.58
CA THR A 28 1.14 9.22 -3.01
C THR A 28 -0.07 9.74 -2.22
N GLY A 29 -1.05 8.89 -1.97
CA GLY A 29 -2.23 9.24 -1.17
C GLY A 29 -1.88 9.54 0.29
N THR A 30 -0.96 8.78 0.87
CA THR A 30 -0.47 9.00 2.24
C THR A 30 0.31 10.32 2.34
N ILE A 31 1.20 10.61 1.38
CA ILE A 31 1.93 11.90 1.32
C ILE A 31 0.94 13.05 1.33
N LYS A 32 -0.03 13.06 0.41
CA LYS A 32 -1.07 14.11 0.34
C LYS A 32 -1.87 14.27 1.64
N GLY A 33 -2.10 13.15 2.34
CA GLY A 33 -2.77 13.17 3.64
C GLY A 33 -1.92 13.85 4.71
N PHE A 34 -0.65 13.51 4.79
CA PHE A 34 0.29 14.07 5.76
C PHE A 34 0.70 15.51 5.43
N ASP A 35 0.74 15.92 4.15
CA ASP A 35 0.92 17.33 3.76
C ASP A 35 -0.18 18.19 4.37
N ARG A 36 -1.45 17.74 4.32
CA ARG A 36 -2.56 18.45 4.95
C ARG A 36 -2.41 18.52 6.47
N VAL A 37 -1.88 17.47 7.12
CA VAL A 37 -1.57 17.49 8.56
C VAL A 37 -0.48 18.51 8.86
N ALA A 38 0.58 18.57 8.04
CA ALA A 38 1.67 19.52 8.18
C ALA A 38 1.21 20.97 7.98
N GLU A 39 0.41 21.23 6.95
CA GLU A 39 -0.19 22.55 6.67
C GLU A 39 -1.11 23.01 7.79
N ALA A 40 -1.97 22.11 8.28
CA ALA A 40 -2.90 22.41 9.38
C ALA A 40 -2.17 22.63 10.73
N GLY A 41 -0.95 22.13 10.87
CA GLY A 41 -0.19 22.20 12.12
C GLY A 41 -0.84 21.47 13.30
N LYS A 42 -1.78 20.57 13.03
CA LYS A 42 -2.53 19.78 14.03
C LYS A 42 -2.95 18.43 13.45
N SER A 43 -3.31 17.51 14.35
CA SER A 43 -3.93 16.24 13.96
C SER A 43 -5.23 16.47 13.17
N LEU A 44 -5.40 15.69 12.10
CA LEU A 44 -6.65 15.58 11.33
C LEU A 44 -7.36 14.25 11.59
N ALA A 45 -6.89 13.48 12.57
CA ALA A 45 -7.47 12.21 12.94
C ALA A 45 -8.80 12.37 13.69
N THR A 46 -9.74 11.48 13.39
CA THR A 46 -11.04 11.39 14.07
C THR A 46 -10.97 10.51 15.33
N THR A 47 -12.12 10.25 15.96
CA THR A 47 -12.22 9.30 17.08
C THR A 47 -12.27 7.87 16.56
N GLN A 48 -11.43 7.00 17.11
CA GLN A 48 -11.34 5.61 16.69
C GLN A 48 -12.52 4.79 17.21
N THR A 49 -13.22 4.09 16.31
CA THR A 49 -14.28 3.15 16.67
C THR A 49 -13.69 1.81 17.18
N TRP A 50 -14.48 1.03 17.90
CA TRP A 50 -14.06 -0.30 18.36
C TRP A 50 -13.68 -1.24 17.19
N ALA A 51 -14.47 -1.24 16.13
CA ALA A 51 -14.19 -2.05 14.94
C ALA A 51 -12.86 -1.66 14.27
N GLN A 52 -12.53 -0.38 14.23
CA GLN A 52 -11.23 0.11 13.73
C GLN A 52 -10.08 -0.33 14.64
N ARG A 53 -10.26 -0.32 15.98
CA ARG A 53 -9.25 -0.83 16.93
C ARG A 53 -8.91 -2.29 16.66
N VAL A 54 -9.93 -3.13 16.49
CA VAL A 54 -9.73 -4.55 16.17
C VAL A 54 -8.99 -4.73 14.85
N ARG A 55 -9.38 -4.01 13.79
CA ARG A 55 -8.69 -4.08 12.49
C ARG A 55 -7.24 -3.61 12.60
N THR A 56 -7.00 -2.51 13.29
CA THR A 56 -5.65 -1.97 13.54
C THR A 56 -4.80 -2.99 14.31
N PHE A 57 -5.35 -3.62 15.34
CA PHE A 57 -4.63 -4.68 16.06
C PHE A 57 -4.26 -5.85 15.15
N ILE A 58 -5.18 -6.33 14.31
CA ILE A 58 -4.90 -7.43 13.38
C ILE A 58 -3.83 -7.04 12.36
N VAL A 59 -3.99 -5.88 11.71
CA VAL A 59 -3.10 -5.48 10.59
C VAL A 59 -1.77 -4.95 11.11
N VAL A 60 -1.80 -4.02 12.06
CA VAL A 60 -0.59 -3.33 12.55
C VAL A 60 0.04 -4.11 13.71
N GLY A 61 -0.76 -4.60 14.65
CA GLY A 61 -0.27 -5.38 15.80
C GLY A 61 0.27 -6.74 15.39
N LEU A 62 -0.55 -7.56 14.75
CA LEU A 62 -0.18 -8.94 14.37
C LEU A 62 0.52 -9.03 13.00
N GLY A 63 0.57 -7.94 12.23
CA GLY A 63 1.17 -7.94 10.89
C GLY A 63 0.39 -8.78 9.86
N HIS A 64 -0.90 -9.03 10.09
CA HIS A 64 -1.73 -9.85 9.23
C HIS A 64 -2.63 -8.99 8.34
N LEU A 65 -2.35 -8.98 7.03
CA LEU A 65 -3.21 -8.34 6.03
C LEU A 65 -4.12 -9.40 5.40
N PRO A 66 -5.45 -9.34 5.61
CA PRO A 66 -6.39 -10.28 5.01
C PRO A 66 -6.33 -10.20 3.47
N SER A 67 -6.17 -11.36 2.81
CA SER A 67 -6.21 -11.46 1.36
C SER A 67 -7.64 -11.36 0.81
N GLY A 68 -7.78 -11.09 -0.51
CA GLY A 68 -9.07 -11.07 -1.20
C GLY A 68 -9.91 -9.80 -0.96
N ARG A 69 -9.36 -8.77 -0.34
CA ARG A 69 -10.04 -7.47 -0.23
C ARG A 69 -9.73 -6.59 -1.42
N GLU A 70 -10.77 -5.96 -1.94
CA GLU A 70 -10.61 -4.95 -2.99
C GLU A 70 -9.88 -3.71 -2.44
N ALA A 71 -9.01 -3.15 -3.29
CA ALA A 71 -8.37 -1.88 -2.99
C ALA A 71 -9.41 -0.73 -2.99
N PRO A 72 -9.26 0.24 -2.07
CA PRO A 72 -10.06 1.46 -2.13
C PRO A 72 -9.97 2.14 -3.50
N PRO A 73 -11.02 2.80 -4.00
CA PRO A 73 -11.02 3.41 -5.33
C PRO A 73 -9.83 4.34 -5.61
N VAL A 74 -9.38 5.07 -4.58
CA VAL A 74 -8.24 6.01 -4.66
C VAL A 74 -6.89 5.32 -4.90
N ALA A 75 -6.79 4.02 -4.60
CA ALA A 75 -5.57 3.22 -4.75
C ALA A 75 -5.71 2.13 -5.83
N ARG A 76 -6.81 2.11 -6.60
CA ARG A 76 -6.96 1.21 -7.74
C ARG A 76 -6.09 1.66 -8.90
N PRO A 77 -5.44 0.72 -9.61
CA PRO A 77 -4.66 1.02 -10.81
C PRO A 77 -5.50 1.77 -11.86
N ARG A 78 -4.87 2.70 -12.59
CA ARG A 78 -5.47 3.58 -13.61
C ARG A 78 -4.72 3.54 -14.93
N GLY A 79 -3.71 2.67 -15.05
CA GLY A 79 -2.88 2.54 -16.23
C GLY A 79 -1.73 3.56 -16.28
N ILE A 80 -1.14 3.93 -15.15
CA ILE A 80 0.10 4.72 -15.15
C ILE A 80 1.21 3.90 -15.80
N PRO A 81 2.00 4.49 -16.75
CA PRO A 81 3.07 3.76 -17.41
C PRO A 81 4.01 3.06 -16.42
N PRO A 82 4.27 1.75 -16.58
CA PRO A 82 5.09 0.97 -15.65
C PRO A 82 6.49 1.53 -15.44
N GLU A 83 7.09 2.12 -16.48
CA GLU A 83 8.41 2.74 -16.43
C GLU A 83 8.42 3.93 -15.47
N LYS A 84 7.39 4.76 -15.51
CA LYS A 84 7.21 5.90 -14.60
C LYS A 84 7.05 5.40 -13.16
N VAL A 85 6.18 4.42 -12.93
CA VAL A 85 5.98 3.86 -11.59
C VAL A 85 7.28 3.28 -11.04
N ARG A 86 8.03 2.53 -11.84
CA ARG A 86 9.33 1.96 -11.43
C ARG A 86 10.37 3.01 -11.08
N ALA A 87 10.43 4.10 -11.84
CA ALA A 87 11.36 5.19 -11.58
C ALA A 87 11.02 5.96 -10.29
N GLU A 88 9.73 6.12 -10.01
CA GLU A 88 9.26 7.01 -8.94
C GLU A 88 8.90 6.31 -7.62
N ILE A 89 8.62 5.00 -7.61
CA ILE A 89 8.09 4.30 -6.42
C ILE A 89 9.06 4.34 -5.23
N GLY A 90 10.37 4.18 -5.46
CA GLY A 90 11.39 4.28 -4.43
C GLY A 90 11.48 5.67 -3.81
N PRO A 91 11.66 6.75 -4.62
CA PRO A 91 11.56 8.13 -4.15
C PRO A 91 10.25 8.42 -3.41
N LYS A 92 9.10 7.93 -3.89
CA LYS A 92 7.80 8.13 -3.21
C LYS A 92 7.72 7.43 -1.85
N LEU A 93 8.29 6.26 -1.71
CA LEU A 93 8.39 5.57 -0.42
C LEU A 93 9.22 6.38 0.59
N ALA A 94 10.36 6.93 0.16
CA ALA A 94 11.22 7.77 0.99
C ALA A 94 10.54 9.09 1.38
N GLU A 95 9.90 9.77 0.43
CA GLU A 95 9.12 10.99 0.66
C GLU A 95 7.99 10.77 1.67
N MET A 96 7.28 9.65 1.55
CA MET A 96 6.22 9.26 2.47
C MET A 96 6.76 9.08 3.90
N ASP A 97 7.86 8.36 4.07
CA ASP A 97 8.45 8.16 5.41
C ASP A 97 8.92 9.47 6.03
N ASP A 98 9.53 10.34 5.23
CA ASP A 98 10.01 11.65 5.67
C ASP A 98 8.87 12.57 6.14
N ILE A 99 7.77 12.67 5.38
CA ILE A 99 6.63 13.52 5.79
C ILE A 99 5.94 12.97 7.06
N ILE A 100 5.83 11.65 7.20
CA ILE A 100 5.30 11.03 8.42
C ILE A 100 6.20 11.37 9.62
N ARG A 101 7.53 11.25 9.46
CA ARG A 101 8.51 11.58 10.49
C ARG A 101 8.42 13.05 10.93
N ARG A 102 8.40 13.99 9.98
CA ARG A 102 8.28 15.43 10.28
C ARG A 102 6.98 15.76 11.04
N CYS A 103 5.86 15.14 10.66
CA CYS A 103 4.60 15.31 11.38
C CYS A 103 4.66 14.71 12.81
N GLU A 104 5.32 13.57 12.99
CA GLU A 104 5.53 12.94 14.30
C GLU A 104 6.37 13.82 15.23
N GLU A 105 7.49 14.35 14.72
CA GLU A 105 8.39 15.23 15.48
C GLU A 105 7.66 16.51 15.95
N ARG A 106 6.81 17.07 15.10
CA ARG A 106 6.08 18.30 15.39
C ARG A 106 4.88 18.10 16.31
N LEU A 107 4.15 16.99 16.18
CA LEU A 107 2.83 16.79 16.81
C LEU A 107 2.83 15.74 17.92
N GLY A 108 3.91 14.97 18.04
CA GLY A 108 4.11 13.96 19.08
C GLY A 108 3.79 12.53 18.63
N SER A 109 4.62 11.58 19.08
CA SER A 109 4.63 10.16 18.65
C SER A 109 3.40 9.36 19.09
N ARG A 110 2.74 9.75 20.19
CA ARG A 110 1.56 9.02 20.72
C ARG A 110 0.23 9.53 20.18
N ARG A 111 0.23 10.60 19.41
CA ARG A 111 -0.98 11.20 18.85
C ARG A 111 -1.38 10.52 17.55
N ASN A 112 -2.65 10.19 17.39
CA ASN A 112 -3.20 9.85 16.07
C ASN A 112 -3.12 11.10 15.20
N LEU A 113 -2.61 10.97 13.99
CA LEU A 113 -2.31 12.11 13.10
C LEU A 113 -3.28 12.21 11.94
N LEU A 114 -3.66 11.05 11.36
CA LEU A 114 -4.45 10.97 10.16
C LEU A 114 -5.24 9.66 10.13
N ASP A 115 -6.43 9.67 9.53
CA ASP A 115 -7.25 8.49 9.36
C ASP A 115 -6.84 7.69 8.13
N HIS A 116 -6.59 6.40 8.36
CA HIS A 116 -6.52 5.42 7.29
C HIS A 116 -7.94 5.00 6.88
N PRO A 117 -8.26 4.87 5.56
CA PRO A 117 -9.63 4.61 5.09
C PRO A 117 -10.31 3.38 5.71
N ILE A 118 -9.54 2.37 6.08
CA ILE A 118 -10.05 1.10 6.63
C ILE A 118 -9.79 0.97 8.13
N LEU A 119 -8.61 1.40 8.59
CA LEU A 119 -8.14 1.22 9.96
C LEU A 119 -8.55 2.36 10.89
N GLY A 120 -8.98 3.50 10.31
CA GLY A 120 -9.29 4.71 11.07
C GLY A 120 -8.03 5.46 11.54
N PRO A 121 -8.14 6.21 12.63
CA PRO A 121 -7.06 7.06 13.12
C PRO A 121 -5.83 6.26 13.55
N LEU A 122 -4.67 6.64 13.02
CA LEU A 122 -3.38 6.00 13.29
C LEU A 122 -2.33 7.02 13.76
N THR A 123 -1.42 6.56 14.61
CA THR A 123 -0.18 7.28 14.95
C THR A 123 0.81 7.17 13.80
N ALA A 124 1.88 7.97 13.80
CA ALA A 124 2.97 7.89 12.84
C ALA A 124 3.60 6.48 12.78
N ALA A 125 3.89 5.90 13.94
CA ALA A 125 4.44 4.56 14.04
C ALA A 125 3.51 3.49 13.45
N GLN A 126 2.19 3.62 13.67
CA GLN A 126 1.19 2.72 13.09
C GLN A 126 1.08 2.89 11.58
N TRP A 127 1.16 4.10 11.04
CA TRP A 127 1.21 4.35 9.60
C TRP A 127 2.44 3.69 8.95
N ARG A 128 3.64 3.86 9.52
CA ARG A 128 4.85 3.19 9.03
C ARG A 128 4.72 1.67 9.08
N LYS A 129 4.22 1.13 10.21
CA LYS A 129 4.02 -0.31 10.35
C LYS A 129 3.01 -0.85 9.35
N PHE A 130 1.90 -0.12 9.11
CA PHE A 130 0.94 -0.45 8.06
C PHE A 130 1.62 -0.54 6.68
N HIS A 131 2.38 0.49 6.27
CA HIS A 131 3.05 0.48 4.98
C HIS A 131 4.08 -0.64 4.85
N PHE A 132 4.79 -0.97 5.94
CA PHE A 132 5.70 -2.12 5.96
C PHE A 132 4.95 -3.44 5.73
N VAL A 133 3.88 -3.70 6.47
CA VAL A 133 3.07 -4.93 6.34
C VAL A 133 2.43 -5.02 4.95
N HIS A 134 1.87 -3.92 4.46
CA HIS A 134 1.25 -3.80 3.15
C HIS A 134 2.26 -4.01 2.02
N GLY A 135 3.40 -3.33 2.09
CA GLY A 135 4.49 -3.51 1.13
C GLY A 135 5.00 -4.95 1.08
N LEU A 136 5.22 -5.58 2.25
CA LEU A 136 5.67 -6.97 2.32
C LEU A 136 4.64 -7.95 1.72
N HIS A 137 3.35 -7.70 1.92
CA HIS A 137 2.27 -8.47 1.29
C HIS A 137 2.39 -8.42 -0.24
N HIS A 138 2.55 -7.23 -0.81
CA HIS A 138 2.67 -7.06 -2.26
C HIS A 138 4.01 -7.53 -2.83
N VAL A 139 5.11 -7.45 -2.08
CA VAL A 139 6.39 -8.08 -2.49
C VAL A 139 6.24 -9.60 -2.65
N LYS A 140 5.52 -10.26 -1.73
CA LYS A 140 5.21 -11.70 -1.86
C LYS A 140 4.33 -11.97 -3.10
N GLN A 141 3.36 -11.11 -3.39
CA GLN A 141 2.53 -11.21 -4.60
C GLN A 141 3.37 -11.05 -5.88
N LEU A 142 4.23 -10.04 -5.96
CA LEU A 142 5.12 -9.80 -7.10
C LEU A 142 6.10 -10.95 -7.34
N ARG A 143 6.63 -11.58 -6.27
CA ARG A 143 7.49 -12.76 -6.40
C ARG A 143 6.75 -13.92 -7.05
N ARG A 144 5.53 -14.22 -6.61
CA ARG A 144 4.68 -15.27 -7.22
C ARG A 144 4.37 -14.98 -8.69
N LEU A 145 4.03 -13.73 -9.02
CA LEU A 145 3.78 -13.32 -10.41
C LEU A 145 5.03 -13.51 -11.30
N ARG A 146 6.21 -13.22 -10.77
CA ARG A 146 7.48 -13.46 -11.46
C ARG A 146 7.71 -14.95 -11.74
N GLU A 147 7.48 -15.80 -10.73
CA GLU A 147 7.67 -17.25 -10.85
C GLU A 147 6.71 -17.86 -11.89
N THR A 148 5.44 -17.46 -11.89
CA THR A 148 4.47 -17.94 -12.89
C THR A 148 4.76 -17.44 -14.31
N SER A 149 5.36 -16.25 -14.47
CA SER A 149 5.75 -15.72 -15.77
C SER A 149 7.01 -16.38 -16.34
N THR A 150 7.86 -16.99 -15.51
CA THR A 150 9.06 -17.72 -15.95
C THR A 150 8.78 -19.19 -16.24
N HIS A 151 7.70 -19.75 -15.70
CA HIS A 151 7.28 -21.13 -15.92
C HIS A 151 5.78 -21.13 -16.29
N PRO A 152 5.42 -20.82 -17.56
CA PRO A 152 4.03 -20.88 -17.97
C PRO A 152 3.53 -22.33 -17.82
N ILE A 153 2.43 -22.51 -17.06
CA ILE A 153 1.78 -23.82 -16.91
C ILE A 153 1.35 -24.28 -18.30
N PRO A 154 1.73 -25.47 -18.78
CA PRO A 154 1.29 -25.99 -20.08
C PRO A 154 -0.24 -25.98 -20.13
N ALA A 155 -0.80 -25.59 -21.30
CA ALA A 155 -2.25 -25.43 -21.52
C ALA A 155 -3.04 -26.75 -21.40
N GLU A 156 -2.40 -27.87 -21.25
CA GLU A 156 -3.03 -29.22 -21.23
C GLU A 156 -3.67 -29.62 -19.90
N THR A 157 -3.47 -28.85 -18.81
CA THR A 157 -4.04 -29.20 -17.49
C THR A 157 -5.40 -28.52 -17.19
N GLN A 158 -5.96 -27.77 -18.15
CA GLN A 158 -7.25 -27.05 -17.95
C GLN A 158 -8.50 -27.82 -18.44
N LEU A 159 -8.35 -29.08 -18.87
CA LEU A 159 -9.46 -29.93 -19.35
C LEU A 159 -9.58 -31.21 -18.49
N ARG A 160 -9.84 -31.04 -17.18
CA ARG A 160 -10.45 -32.12 -16.36
C ARG A 160 -11.31 -31.53 -15.26
#